data_74ba4b41f72319ee07dce16ee3ac642d
#
_entry.id   74ba4b41f72319ee07dce16ee3ac642d
#
_cell.length_a   1.000
_cell.length_b   1.000
_cell.length_c   1.000
_cell.angle_alpha   90.00
_cell.angle_beta   90.00
_cell.angle_gamma   90.00
#
_symmetry.space_group_name_H-M   'P 1'
#
loop_
_entity.id
_entity.type
_entity.pdbx_description
1 polymer ?
#
loop_
_entity_poly.entity_id
_entity_poly.type
_entity_poly.pdbx_seq_one_letter_code
_entity_poly.pdbx_strand_id
1 'polypeptide(L)'
;ANAYDLVINGVEIGGGSIRIHDKETQNRMFKALGFTEEEAKSQFGFLLSAFEYGAPPHGGIALGFDRLVALFGGSDSIRDYIAFPKNNAGRDVMIDSPAQISNEQLDELGLKLTEQESKK
;
A
#
# COMPACT_ATOMS: atom_id res chain seq x y z
N ALA A 1 7.73 17.82 -4.52
CA ALA A 1 7.77 16.89 -3.38
C ALA A 1 9.21 16.63 -2.97
N ASN A 2 9.44 16.48 -1.66
CA ASN A 2 10.75 16.09 -1.13
C ASN A 2 10.76 14.55 -0.99
N ALA A 3 10.63 13.87 -2.11
CA ALA A 3 10.64 12.42 -2.21
C ALA A 3 11.93 11.94 -2.87
N TYR A 4 12.32 10.72 -2.59
CA TYR A 4 13.54 10.10 -3.10
C TYR A 4 13.37 8.59 -3.21
N ASP A 5 14.04 8.01 -4.20
CA ASP A 5 14.10 6.58 -4.42
C ASP A 5 15.56 6.13 -4.42
N LEU A 6 15.80 4.97 -3.81
CA LEU A 6 17.08 4.28 -3.88
C LEU A 6 17.05 3.29 -5.03
N VAL A 7 17.90 3.52 -6.02
CA VAL A 7 18.03 2.65 -7.20
C VAL A 7 19.40 1.97 -7.20
N ILE A 8 19.45 0.66 -7.35
CA ILE A 8 20.66 -0.12 -7.46
C ILE A 8 20.54 -1.00 -8.72
N ASN A 9 21.55 -0.97 -9.58
CA ASN A 9 21.58 -1.72 -10.85
C ASN A 9 20.33 -1.49 -11.74
N GLY A 10 19.76 -0.27 -11.72
CA GLY A 10 18.56 0.06 -12.49
C GLY A 10 17.25 -0.42 -11.87
N VAL A 11 17.27 -1.01 -10.68
CA VAL A 11 16.09 -1.48 -9.95
C VAL A 11 15.86 -0.62 -8.72
N GLU A 12 14.66 -0.11 -8.55
CA GLU A 12 14.24 0.58 -7.33
C GLU A 12 14.20 -0.40 -6.15
N ILE A 13 15.04 -0.14 -5.17
CA ILE A 13 15.16 -0.97 -3.96
C ILE A 13 14.37 -0.41 -2.80
N GLY A 14 14.11 0.87 -2.81
CA GLY A 14 13.33 1.51 -1.77
C GLY A 14 13.07 2.98 -2.07
N GLY A 15 12.19 3.57 -1.30
CA GLY A 15 11.84 4.96 -1.45
C GLY A 15 11.32 5.57 -0.17
N GLY A 16 11.24 6.88 -0.16
CA GLY A 16 10.77 7.63 0.98
C GLY A 16 10.55 9.09 0.69
N SER A 17 10.22 9.81 1.73
CA SER A 17 10.03 11.26 1.62
C SER A 17 10.23 11.96 2.95
N ILE A 18 10.50 13.26 2.88
CA ILE A 18 10.30 14.16 4.00
C ILE A 18 8.80 14.43 4.09
N ARG A 19 8.22 14.16 5.25
CA ARG A 19 6.76 14.21 5.45
C ARG A 19 6.30 15.63 5.76
N ILE A 20 5.04 15.91 5.44
CA ILE A 20 4.39 17.15 5.86
C ILE A 20 4.08 17.02 7.36
N HIS A 21 4.51 18.00 8.15
CA HIS A 21 4.24 18.08 9.58
C HIS A 21 3.53 19.38 9.96
N ASP A 22 3.39 20.30 9.01
CA ASP A 22 2.69 21.57 9.15
C ASP A 22 1.24 21.46 8.65
N LYS A 23 0.29 21.91 9.45
CA LYS A 23 -1.15 21.84 9.18
C LYS A 23 -1.57 22.64 7.93
N GLU A 24 -0.98 23.81 7.74
CA GLU A 24 -1.35 24.65 6.58
C GLU A 24 -0.90 23.97 5.28
N THR A 25 0.32 23.48 5.24
CA THR A 25 0.87 22.74 4.10
C THR A 25 0.05 21.47 3.82
N GLN A 26 -0.37 20.75 4.87
CA GLN A 26 -1.19 19.54 4.73
C GLN A 26 -2.56 19.87 4.10
N ASN A 27 -3.22 20.93 4.56
CA ASN A 27 -4.50 21.36 3.99
C ASN A 27 -4.37 21.81 2.53
N ARG A 28 -3.29 22.51 2.19
CA ARG A 28 -3.01 22.88 0.79
C ARG A 28 -2.80 21.65 -0.09
N MET A 29 -2.14 20.63 0.43
CA MET A 29 -1.93 19.38 -0.29
C MET A 29 -3.26 18.65 -0.53
N PHE A 30 -4.13 18.52 0.46
CA PHE A 30 -5.46 17.91 0.28
C PHE A 30 -6.29 18.63 -0.78
N LYS A 31 -6.30 19.96 -0.75
CA LYS A 31 -6.97 20.77 -1.78
C LYS A 31 -6.39 20.53 -3.18
N ALA A 32 -5.07 20.44 -3.28
CA ALA A 32 -4.40 20.17 -4.57
C ALA A 32 -4.70 18.76 -5.11
N LEU A 33 -4.97 17.80 -4.23
CA LEU A 33 -5.38 16.43 -4.56
C LEU A 33 -6.89 16.30 -4.82
N GLY A 34 -7.67 17.38 -4.67
CA GLY A 34 -9.11 17.39 -4.92
C GLY A 34 -9.98 16.92 -3.75
N PHE A 35 -9.41 16.74 -2.55
CA PHE A 35 -10.21 16.42 -1.37
C PHE A 35 -11.01 17.63 -0.87
N THR A 36 -12.26 17.38 -0.52
CA THR A 36 -13.04 18.31 0.33
C THR A 36 -12.54 18.24 1.79
N GLU A 37 -12.94 19.22 2.59
CA GLU A 37 -12.58 19.22 4.02
C GLU A 37 -13.23 18.04 4.77
N GLU A 38 -14.45 17.68 4.40
CA GLU A 38 -15.19 16.55 4.96
C GLU A 38 -14.53 15.21 4.63
N GLU A 39 -14.12 15.02 3.39
CA GLU A 39 -13.42 13.81 2.95
C GLU A 39 -12.07 13.68 3.64
N ALA A 40 -11.27 14.76 3.69
CA ALA A 40 -9.99 14.77 4.39
C ALA A 40 -10.16 14.44 5.88
N LYS A 41 -11.18 15.03 6.54
CA LYS A 41 -11.47 14.75 7.94
C LYS A 41 -11.96 13.32 8.17
N SER A 42 -12.81 12.80 7.28
CA SER A 42 -13.34 11.44 7.39
C SER A 42 -12.24 10.38 7.26
N GLN A 43 -11.30 10.57 6.32
CA GLN A 43 -10.26 9.59 6.02
C GLN A 43 -9.01 9.75 6.88
N PHE A 44 -8.63 10.98 7.23
CA PHE A 44 -7.36 11.31 7.87
C PHE A 44 -7.53 12.08 9.19
N GLY A 45 -8.76 12.26 9.68
CA GLY A 45 -9.06 13.10 10.84
C GLY A 45 -8.28 12.71 12.09
N PHE A 46 -8.08 11.42 12.34
CA PHE A 46 -7.28 10.93 13.47
C PHE A 46 -5.83 11.41 13.39
N LEU A 47 -5.22 11.37 12.21
CA LEU A 47 -3.84 11.82 11.98
C LEU A 47 -3.74 13.35 12.08
N LEU A 48 -4.69 14.07 11.47
CA LEU A 48 -4.73 15.53 11.52
C LEU A 48 -4.89 16.05 12.96
N SER A 49 -5.75 15.38 13.76
CA SER A 49 -5.92 15.70 15.17
C SER A 49 -4.64 15.42 15.98
N ALA A 50 -3.95 14.31 15.69
CA ALA A 50 -2.68 14.01 16.37
C ALA A 50 -1.63 15.08 16.07
N PHE A 51 -1.57 15.60 14.85
CA PHE A 51 -0.64 16.67 14.46
C PHE A 51 -0.92 18.00 15.15
N GLU A 52 -2.14 18.23 15.65
CA GLU A 52 -2.45 19.44 16.45
C GLU A 52 -1.71 19.49 17.80
N TYR A 53 -1.29 18.33 18.31
CA TYR A 53 -0.47 18.23 19.53
C TYR A 53 1.03 18.40 19.26
N GLY A 54 1.42 18.57 18.02
CA GLY A 54 2.77 18.82 17.57
C GLY A 54 3.39 17.60 16.88
N ALA A 55 3.69 17.74 15.60
CA ALA A 55 4.45 16.77 14.85
C ALA A 55 5.85 17.34 14.58
N PRO A 56 6.93 16.62 14.91
CA PRO A 56 8.28 17.08 14.55
C PRO A 56 8.50 16.98 13.05
N PRO A 57 9.46 17.71 12.47
CA PRO A 57 9.97 17.38 11.15
C PRO A 57 10.41 15.92 11.12
N HIS A 58 9.90 15.18 10.15
CA HIS A 58 10.16 13.74 10.05
C HIS A 58 10.18 13.28 8.60
N GLY A 59 10.77 12.14 8.38
CA GLY A 59 10.85 11.47 7.09
C GLY A 59 11.31 10.04 7.30
N GLY A 60 11.50 9.33 6.21
CA GLY A 60 11.96 7.96 6.30
C GLY A 60 12.19 7.34 4.93
N ILE A 61 12.74 6.15 4.94
CA ILE A 61 12.93 5.31 3.77
C ILE A 61 12.39 3.91 4.08
N ALA A 62 11.67 3.34 3.14
CA ALA A 62 11.25 1.94 3.19
C ALA A 62 12.03 1.17 2.13
N LEU A 63 12.59 0.02 2.50
CA LEU A 63 13.35 -0.83 1.62
C LEU A 63 12.52 -2.07 1.25
N GLY A 64 12.53 -2.43 -0.04
CA GLY A 64 11.93 -3.67 -0.53
C GLY A 64 12.79 -4.86 -0.14
N PHE A 65 12.45 -5.55 0.96
CA PHE A 65 13.26 -6.63 1.50
C PHE A 65 13.51 -7.75 0.48
N ASP A 66 12.48 -8.21 -0.22
CA ASP A 66 12.61 -9.27 -1.22
C ASP A 66 13.49 -8.83 -2.40
N ARG A 67 13.43 -7.56 -2.80
CA ARG A 67 14.30 -7.00 -3.83
C ARG A 67 15.76 -6.97 -3.39
N LEU A 68 16.02 -6.59 -2.13
CA LEU A 68 17.37 -6.62 -1.56
C LEU A 68 17.92 -8.04 -1.54
N VAL A 69 17.13 -9.00 -1.07
CA VAL A 69 17.55 -10.41 -1.01
C VAL A 69 17.86 -10.95 -2.40
N ALA A 70 17.01 -10.66 -3.39
CA ALA A 70 17.27 -11.06 -4.79
C ALA A 70 18.55 -10.42 -5.35
N LEU A 71 18.78 -9.13 -5.06
CA LEU A 71 20.00 -8.43 -5.46
C LEU A 71 21.26 -9.08 -4.89
N PHE A 72 21.27 -9.40 -3.59
CA PHE A 72 22.39 -10.10 -2.96
C PHE A 72 22.57 -11.53 -3.47
N GLY A 73 21.47 -12.19 -3.86
CA GLY A 73 21.48 -13.51 -4.47
C GLY A 73 21.86 -13.53 -5.94
N GLY A 74 22.00 -12.35 -6.57
CA GLY A 74 22.41 -12.23 -7.98
C GLY A 74 21.29 -12.64 -8.96
N SER A 75 20.02 -12.49 -8.60
CA SER A 75 18.88 -12.82 -9.46
C SER A 75 18.06 -11.58 -9.81
N ASP A 76 17.54 -11.55 -11.02
CA ASP A 76 16.62 -10.51 -11.50
C ASP A 76 15.15 -10.77 -11.04
N SER A 77 14.87 -11.95 -10.49
CA SER A 77 13.53 -12.35 -10.05
C SER A 77 13.46 -12.52 -8.54
N ILE A 78 12.53 -11.81 -7.91
CA ILE A 78 12.24 -11.97 -6.47
C ILE A 78 11.56 -13.31 -6.15
N ARG A 79 10.99 -14.01 -7.15
CA ARG A 79 10.25 -15.26 -6.96
C ARG A 79 11.09 -16.37 -6.33
N ASP A 80 12.39 -16.40 -6.64
CA ASP A 80 13.30 -17.40 -6.11
C ASP A 80 13.66 -17.18 -4.63
N TYR A 81 13.26 -16.00 -4.08
CA TYR A 81 13.60 -15.56 -2.72
C TYR A 81 12.37 -15.37 -1.83
N ILE A 82 11.16 -15.46 -2.40
CA ILE A 82 9.90 -15.45 -1.66
C ILE A 82 9.54 -16.90 -1.31
N ALA A 83 9.29 -17.17 -0.02
CA ALA A 83 9.00 -18.52 0.46
C ALA A 83 7.78 -19.17 -0.23
N PHE A 84 6.74 -18.38 -0.52
CA PHE A 84 5.50 -18.86 -1.13
C PHE A 84 5.03 -17.92 -2.24
N PRO A 85 5.70 -17.92 -3.42
CA PRO A 85 5.33 -17.04 -4.52
C PRO A 85 4.00 -17.49 -5.14
N LYS A 86 3.19 -16.52 -5.53
CA LYS A 86 1.97 -16.78 -6.30
C LYS A 86 2.31 -17.22 -7.72
N ASN A 87 1.48 -18.09 -8.29
CA ASN A 87 1.59 -18.51 -9.69
C ASN A 87 1.12 -17.38 -10.65
N ASN A 88 1.19 -17.64 -11.96
CA ASN A 88 0.80 -16.67 -13.00
C ASN A 88 -0.70 -16.31 -12.99
N ALA A 89 -1.54 -17.14 -12.38
CA ALA A 89 -2.97 -16.87 -12.18
C ALA A 89 -3.25 -16.10 -10.88
N GLY A 90 -2.20 -15.64 -10.15
CA GLY A 90 -2.33 -14.93 -8.89
C GLY A 90 -2.72 -15.82 -7.70
N ARG A 91 -2.66 -17.15 -7.86
CA ARG A 91 -2.99 -18.10 -6.79
C ARG A 91 -1.77 -18.41 -5.94
N ASP A 92 -2.00 -18.45 -4.63
CA ASP A 92 -1.07 -19.06 -3.70
C ASP A 92 -1.34 -20.57 -3.66
N VAL A 93 -0.41 -21.34 -4.21
CA VAL A 93 -0.58 -22.79 -4.33
C VAL A 93 -0.29 -23.54 -3.02
N MET A 94 0.32 -22.87 -2.04
CA MET A 94 0.61 -23.46 -0.74
C MET A 94 -0.63 -23.53 0.14
N ILE A 95 -1.42 -22.46 0.18
CA ILE A 95 -2.63 -22.35 1.01
C ILE A 95 -3.92 -22.38 0.18
N ASP A 96 -3.81 -22.67 -1.11
CA ASP A 96 -4.93 -22.71 -2.08
C ASP A 96 -5.81 -21.44 -2.07
N SER A 97 -5.16 -20.28 -2.00
CA SER A 97 -5.84 -18.97 -2.00
C SER A 97 -5.82 -18.34 -3.41
N PRO A 98 -6.87 -17.59 -3.81
CA PRO A 98 -8.08 -17.26 -3.05
C PRO A 98 -9.04 -18.44 -2.93
N ALA A 99 -9.73 -18.53 -1.79
CA ALA A 99 -10.78 -19.47 -1.53
C ALA A 99 -12.18 -18.82 -1.63
N GLN A 100 -13.22 -19.61 -1.72
CA GLN A 100 -14.59 -19.10 -1.66
C GLN A 100 -14.92 -18.61 -0.25
N ILE A 101 -15.64 -17.49 -0.19
CA ILE A 101 -16.18 -16.97 1.07
C ILE A 101 -17.46 -17.74 1.39
N SER A 102 -17.66 -18.13 2.63
CA SER A 102 -18.88 -18.81 3.05
C SER A 102 -20.09 -17.85 3.09
N ASN A 103 -21.30 -18.38 2.93
CA ASN A 103 -22.49 -17.56 3.00
C ASN A 103 -22.67 -16.91 4.38
N GLU A 104 -22.27 -17.60 5.46
CA GLU A 104 -22.32 -17.06 6.81
C GLU A 104 -21.46 -15.79 6.94
N GLN A 105 -20.26 -15.80 6.38
CA GLN A 105 -19.36 -14.63 6.37
C GLN A 105 -19.94 -13.47 5.55
N LEU A 106 -20.59 -13.77 4.42
CA LEU A 106 -21.25 -12.76 3.62
C LEU A 106 -22.44 -12.15 4.36
N ASP A 107 -23.24 -12.96 5.01
CA ASP A 107 -24.42 -12.51 5.78
C ASP A 107 -24.00 -11.64 6.98
N GLU A 108 -22.94 -12.01 7.72
CA GLU A 108 -22.39 -11.18 8.80
C GLU A 108 -22.00 -9.78 8.34
N LEU A 109 -21.51 -9.65 7.10
CA LEU A 109 -21.09 -8.38 6.52
C LEU A 109 -22.22 -7.65 5.77
N GLY A 110 -23.41 -8.26 5.68
CA GLY A 110 -24.52 -7.73 4.87
C GLY A 110 -24.22 -7.68 3.37
N LEU A 111 -23.34 -8.57 2.88
CA LEU A 111 -22.93 -8.63 1.48
C LEU A 111 -23.69 -9.73 0.73
N LYS A 112 -23.86 -9.52 -0.57
CA LYS A 112 -24.38 -10.53 -1.50
C LYS A 112 -23.51 -10.58 -2.73
N LEU A 113 -23.25 -11.79 -3.22
CA LEU A 113 -22.61 -11.97 -4.52
C LEU A 113 -23.60 -11.59 -5.63
N THR A 114 -23.15 -10.76 -6.57
CA THR A 114 -23.88 -10.51 -7.81
C THR A 114 -23.52 -11.59 -8.81
N GLU A 115 -24.53 -12.20 -9.45
CA GLU A 115 -24.28 -13.09 -10.58
C GLU A 115 -23.58 -12.29 -11.69
N GLN A 116 -22.36 -12.66 -12.03
CA GLN A 116 -21.72 -12.13 -13.22
C GLN A 116 -22.41 -12.80 -14.43
N GLU A 117 -23.09 -12.01 -15.26
CA GLU A 117 -23.50 -12.48 -16.57
C GLU A 117 -22.26 -13.00 -17.30
N SER A 118 -22.21 -14.30 -17.53
CA SER A 118 -21.17 -14.92 -18.34
C SER A 118 -21.26 -14.30 -19.74
N LYS A 119 -20.39 -13.36 -20.05
CA LYS A 119 -20.19 -12.93 -21.44
C LYS A 119 -19.73 -14.15 -22.23
N LYS A 120 -20.66 -14.69 -23.02
CA LYS A 120 -20.39 -15.66 -24.09
C LYS A 120 -19.53 -15.02 -25.16
#